data_4e420566624377ea9fb72e868d36a794
#
_entry.id   4e420566624377ea9fb72e868d36a794
#
_cell.length_a   1.000
_cell.length_b   1.000
_cell.length_c   1.000
_cell.angle_alpha   90.00
_cell.angle_beta   90.00
_cell.angle_gamma   90.00
#
_symmetry.space_group_name_H-M   'P 1'
#
loop_
_entity.id
_entity.type
_entity.pdbx_description
1 polymer ?
#
loop_
_entity_poly.entity_id
_entity_poly.type
_entity_poly.pdbx_seq_one_letter_code
_entity_poly.pdbx_strand_id
1 'polypeptide(L)'
;MSPPKNLKKFERPEVTPRRNISLLSNRLADAGGWRIREDVLERDYCLAWFLAALSQSDLKPILGFKGGAALKRCYFGDDRFSEDLDFTLLEAIPMEEILRWLHAVYREVLDSSGITVAFDREDRHKHVNSYTFYLRYTGPLPTGSDAKVDITVREQVVFPLAERPILRGYDEFVDVPENRLIQVYSLEEIAAEKTIALFDRARNEPRDLYDL
;
A
#
# COMPACT_ATOMS: atom_id res chain seq x y z
N MET A 1 -4.17 36.64 -38.55
CA MET A 1 -3.45 35.51 -37.93
C MET A 1 -4.32 34.95 -36.82
N SER A 2 -4.92 33.80 -37.03
CA SER A 2 -5.75 33.11 -36.02
C SER A 2 -4.84 32.39 -35.03
N PRO A 3 -5.17 32.36 -33.72
CA PRO A 3 -4.37 31.65 -32.73
C PRO A 3 -4.51 30.12 -32.90
N PRO A 4 -3.48 29.34 -32.56
CA PRO A 4 -3.55 27.88 -32.72
C PRO A 4 -4.54 27.28 -31.71
N LYS A 5 -5.59 26.68 -32.24
CA LYS A 5 -6.47 25.75 -31.53
C LYS A 5 -5.73 24.41 -31.37
N ASN A 6 -5.21 24.11 -30.21
CA ASN A 6 -5.08 22.76 -29.66
C ASN A 6 -4.28 22.80 -28.35
N LEU A 7 -4.87 23.39 -27.31
CA LEU A 7 -4.56 22.97 -25.97
C LEU A 7 -5.33 21.65 -25.78
N LYS A 8 -4.64 20.50 -25.92
CA LYS A 8 -5.14 19.24 -25.37
C LYS A 8 -5.41 19.49 -23.90
N LYS A 9 -6.69 19.51 -23.50
CA LYS A 9 -7.07 19.38 -22.09
C LYS A 9 -6.35 18.11 -21.61
N PHE A 10 -5.45 18.26 -20.67
CA PHE A 10 -4.99 17.14 -19.85
C PHE A 10 -6.23 16.67 -19.10
N GLU A 11 -6.92 15.67 -19.66
CA GLU A 11 -7.93 14.94 -18.92
C GLU A 11 -7.20 14.19 -17.82
N ARG A 12 -7.54 14.51 -16.58
CA ARG A 12 -7.04 13.74 -15.43
C ARG A 12 -7.49 12.29 -15.61
N PRO A 13 -6.64 11.29 -15.33
CA PRO A 13 -7.09 9.92 -15.35
C PRO A 13 -8.31 9.77 -14.43
N GLU A 14 -9.34 9.12 -14.93
CA GLU A 14 -10.51 8.80 -14.13
C GLU A 14 -10.15 7.70 -13.14
N VAL A 15 -10.50 7.91 -11.88
CA VAL A 15 -10.46 6.85 -10.86
C VAL A 15 -11.27 5.65 -11.35
N THR A 16 -10.78 4.45 -11.15
CA THR A 16 -11.57 3.22 -11.40
C THR A 16 -13.00 3.42 -10.90
N PRO A 17 -14.03 3.22 -11.76
CA PRO A 17 -15.41 3.49 -11.37
C PRO A 17 -15.83 2.65 -10.16
N ARG A 18 -16.62 3.20 -9.25
CA ARG A 18 -17.24 2.46 -8.13
C ARG A 18 -17.86 1.14 -8.58
N ARG A 19 -18.41 1.10 -9.80
CA ARG A 19 -18.96 -0.12 -10.41
C ARG A 19 -17.97 -1.28 -10.40
N ASN A 20 -16.68 -1.05 -10.61
CA ASN A 20 -15.66 -2.11 -10.63
C ASN A 20 -15.47 -2.70 -9.23
N ILE A 21 -15.50 -1.86 -8.18
CA ILE A 21 -15.46 -2.32 -6.78
C ILE A 21 -16.68 -3.20 -6.47
N SER A 22 -17.87 -2.76 -6.88
CA SER A 22 -19.11 -3.53 -6.66
C SER A 22 -19.11 -4.84 -7.45
N LEU A 23 -18.63 -4.84 -8.70
CA LEU A 23 -18.48 -6.05 -9.53
C LEU A 23 -17.53 -7.04 -8.87
N LEU A 24 -16.38 -6.59 -8.39
CA LEU A 24 -15.41 -7.42 -7.69
C LEU A 24 -16.02 -8.04 -6.42
N SER A 25 -16.71 -7.22 -5.61
CA SER A 25 -17.39 -7.69 -4.38
C SER A 25 -18.40 -8.82 -4.68
N ASN A 26 -19.19 -8.67 -5.75
CA ASN A 26 -20.17 -9.69 -6.16
C ASN A 26 -19.47 -10.94 -6.70
N ARG A 27 -18.46 -10.80 -7.57
CA ARG A 27 -17.71 -11.93 -8.13
C ARG A 27 -17.05 -12.79 -7.03
N LEU A 28 -16.45 -12.15 -6.02
CA LEU A 28 -15.85 -12.86 -4.89
C LEU A 28 -16.88 -13.61 -4.06
N ALA A 29 -18.09 -13.07 -3.88
CA ALA A 29 -19.19 -13.74 -3.22
C ALA A 29 -19.69 -14.96 -4.02
N ASP A 30 -19.85 -14.81 -5.35
CA ASP A 30 -20.34 -15.86 -6.25
C ASP A 30 -19.34 -17.03 -6.38
N ALA A 31 -18.05 -16.78 -6.18
CA ALA A 31 -17.00 -17.81 -6.16
C ALA A 31 -17.04 -18.73 -4.91
N GLY A 32 -18.07 -18.64 -4.09
CA GLY A 32 -18.25 -19.46 -2.88
C GLY A 32 -17.54 -18.91 -1.66
N GLY A 33 -17.04 -17.69 -1.73
CA GLY A 33 -16.43 -16.96 -0.62
C GLY A 33 -17.43 -16.12 0.18
N TRP A 34 -16.93 -15.46 1.21
CA TRP A 34 -17.67 -14.42 1.91
C TRP A 34 -17.70 -13.14 1.07
N ARG A 35 -18.83 -12.44 1.08
CA ARG A 35 -18.91 -11.13 0.45
C ARG A 35 -17.94 -10.15 1.11
N ILE A 36 -16.92 -9.73 0.37
CA ILE A 36 -15.96 -8.73 0.84
C ILE A 36 -16.61 -7.34 0.72
N ARG A 37 -16.51 -6.55 1.76
CA ARG A 37 -17.04 -5.19 1.82
C ARG A 37 -16.35 -4.29 0.80
N GLU A 38 -17.10 -3.40 0.17
CA GLU A 38 -16.57 -2.49 -0.85
C GLU A 38 -15.47 -1.56 -0.31
N ASP A 39 -15.55 -1.13 0.95
CA ASP A 39 -14.53 -0.29 1.57
C ASP A 39 -13.18 -1.02 1.78
N VAL A 40 -13.21 -2.35 2.01
CA VAL A 40 -12.00 -3.18 2.08
C VAL A 40 -11.33 -3.28 0.71
N LEU A 41 -12.15 -3.49 -0.35
CA LEU A 41 -11.68 -3.56 -1.73
C LEU A 41 -11.14 -2.21 -2.22
N GLU A 42 -11.82 -1.11 -1.88
CA GLU A 42 -11.35 0.24 -2.17
C GLU A 42 -10.00 0.52 -1.50
N ARG A 43 -9.86 0.17 -0.21
CA ARG A 43 -8.59 0.33 0.51
C ARG A 43 -7.48 -0.43 -0.22
N ASP A 44 -7.73 -1.68 -0.55
CA ASP A 44 -6.78 -2.53 -1.26
C ASP A 44 -6.35 -1.91 -2.60
N TYR A 45 -7.28 -1.36 -3.36
CA TYR A 45 -7.02 -0.64 -4.61
C TYR A 45 -6.20 0.65 -4.39
N CYS A 46 -6.58 1.49 -3.42
CA CYS A 46 -5.88 2.73 -3.13
C CYS A 46 -4.45 2.49 -2.63
N LEU A 47 -4.25 1.44 -1.82
CA LEU A 47 -2.92 1.05 -1.35
C LEU A 47 -2.05 0.49 -2.47
N ALA A 48 -2.61 -0.22 -3.46
CA ALA A 48 -1.87 -0.65 -4.65
C ALA A 48 -1.31 0.55 -5.43
N TRP A 49 -2.13 1.58 -5.64
CA TRP A 49 -1.70 2.82 -6.30
C TRP A 49 -0.65 3.58 -5.49
N PHE A 50 -0.83 3.66 -4.16
CA PHE A 50 0.17 4.28 -3.29
C PHE A 50 1.53 3.56 -3.40
N LEU A 51 1.56 2.24 -3.33
CA LEU A 51 2.79 1.45 -3.48
C LEU A 51 3.40 1.61 -4.87
N ALA A 52 2.57 1.65 -5.94
CA ALA A 52 3.04 1.88 -7.30
C ALA A 52 3.72 3.24 -7.45
N ALA A 53 3.18 4.29 -6.84
CA ALA A 53 3.79 5.62 -6.83
C ALA A 53 5.06 5.65 -5.95
N LEU A 54 5.01 5.03 -4.75
CA LEU A 54 6.15 4.91 -3.85
C LEU A 54 7.35 4.25 -4.54
N SER A 55 7.09 3.23 -5.36
CA SER A 55 8.14 2.51 -6.12
C SER A 55 8.88 3.37 -7.14
N GLN A 56 8.38 4.55 -7.45
CA GLN A 56 9.00 5.51 -8.38
C GLN A 56 9.57 6.74 -7.67
N SER A 57 9.56 6.76 -6.35
CA SER A 57 10.02 7.88 -5.53
C SER A 57 11.42 7.63 -4.95
N ASP A 58 12.01 8.68 -4.40
CA ASP A 58 13.29 8.62 -3.67
C ASP A 58 13.17 7.80 -2.37
N LEU A 59 11.96 7.46 -1.93
CA LEU A 59 11.72 6.58 -0.79
C LEU A 59 11.95 5.10 -1.12
N LYS A 60 11.86 4.69 -2.40
CA LYS A 60 12.05 3.28 -2.81
C LYS A 60 13.35 2.66 -2.26
N PRO A 61 14.54 3.28 -2.44
CA PRO A 61 15.79 2.66 -2.03
C PRO A 61 16.00 2.58 -0.51
N ILE A 62 15.22 3.33 0.26
CA ILE A 62 15.40 3.44 1.71
C ILE A 62 14.30 2.77 2.53
N LEU A 63 13.29 2.21 1.89
CA LEU A 63 12.19 1.50 2.55
C LEU A 63 12.14 0.04 2.10
N GLY A 64 12.23 -0.88 3.06
CA GLY A 64 11.94 -2.30 2.86
C GLY A 64 10.48 -2.58 3.19
N PHE A 65 9.66 -2.96 2.21
CA PHE A 65 8.26 -3.31 2.41
C PHE A 65 8.12 -4.67 3.07
N LYS A 66 7.23 -4.82 4.07
CA LYS A 66 7.09 -6.04 4.85
C LYS A 66 5.65 -6.30 5.30
N GLY A 67 5.46 -7.32 6.13
CA GLY A 67 4.17 -7.65 6.75
C GLY A 67 3.17 -8.31 5.81
N GLY A 68 1.91 -8.40 6.25
CA GLY A 68 0.83 -9.06 5.51
C GLY A 68 0.50 -8.38 4.17
N ALA A 69 0.61 -7.05 4.10
CA ALA A 69 0.42 -6.33 2.86
C ALA A 69 1.50 -6.68 1.82
N ALA A 70 2.74 -6.96 2.24
CA ALA A 70 3.81 -7.40 1.36
C ALA A 70 3.56 -8.80 0.80
N LEU A 71 3.06 -9.74 1.62
CA LEU A 71 2.65 -11.07 1.15
C LEU A 71 1.63 -10.96 0.04
N LYS A 72 0.55 -10.20 0.26
CA LYS A 72 -0.49 -10.01 -0.74
C LYS A 72 0.00 -9.30 -2.00
N ARG A 73 0.77 -8.21 -1.86
CA ARG A 73 1.09 -7.31 -2.97
C ARG A 73 2.33 -7.71 -3.77
N CYS A 74 3.21 -8.54 -3.20
CA CYS A 74 4.46 -8.89 -3.86
C CYS A 74 4.65 -10.39 -4.08
N TYR A 75 3.83 -11.25 -3.44
CA TYR A 75 4.03 -12.70 -3.50
C TYR A 75 2.79 -13.47 -3.97
N PHE A 76 1.63 -13.30 -3.31
CA PHE A 76 0.50 -14.23 -3.49
C PHE A 76 -0.74 -13.66 -4.16
N GLY A 77 -0.86 -12.32 -4.28
CA GLY A 77 -1.95 -11.65 -5.00
C GLY A 77 -3.36 -11.83 -4.40
N ASP A 78 -3.74 -13.05 -4.14
CA ASP A 78 -5.04 -13.47 -3.61
C ASP A 78 -5.04 -13.76 -2.09
N ASP A 79 -3.95 -13.43 -1.41
CA ASP A 79 -3.85 -13.54 0.05
C ASP A 79 -4.86 -12.62 0.76
N ARG A 80 -5.03 -12.83 2.08
CA ARG A 80 -5.92 -12.01 2.92
C ARG A 80 -5.65 -10.52 2.80
N PHE A 81 -6.68 -9.72 2.96
CA PHE A 81 -6.55 -8.27 2.99
C PHE A 81 -5.75 -7.81 4.21
N SER A 82 -4.85 -6.86 3.99
CA SER A 82 -4.13 -6.14 5.03
C SER A 82 -4.61 -4.69 5.08
N GLU A 83 -4.75 -4.15 6.29
CA GLU A 83 -5.23 -2.78 6.49
C GLU A 83 -4.10 -1.79 6.61
N ASP A 84 -2.92 -2.28 7.01
CA ASP A 84 -1.74 -1.50 7.35
C ASP A 84 -0.65 -1.67 6.28
N LEU A 85 0.19 -0.66 6.15
CA LEU A 85 1.42 -0.69 5.37
C LEU A 85 2.62 -0.69 6.33
N ASP A 86 3.37 -1.77 6.33
CA ASP A 86 4.53 -1.95 7.18
C ASP A 86 5.83 -1.83 6.37
N PHE A 87 6.76 -1.03 6.86
CA PHE A 87 8.07 -0.83 6.26
C PHE A 87 9.17 -0.89 7.32
N THR A 88 10.39 -1.16 6.87
CA THR A 88 11.61 -0.94 7.63
C THR A 88 12.44 0.15 6.96
N LEU A 89 12.89 1.10 7.75
CA LEU A 89 13.79 2.16 7.30
C LEU A 89 15.22 1.63 7.22
N LEU A 90 15.78 1.61 6.02
CA LEU A 90 17.11 1.07 5.74
C LEU A 90 18.22 2.07 6.01
N GLU A 91 17.90 3.37 5.95
CA GLU A 91 18.80 4.48 6.24
C GLU A 91 18.17 5.40 7.28
N ALA A 92 18.95 5.85 8.26
CA ALA A 92 18.44 6.70 9.32
C ALA A 92 18.16 8.12 8.80
N ILE A 93 16.89 8.43 8.55
CA ILE A 93 16.41 9.77 8.19
C ILE A 93 15.27 10.18 9.13
N PRO A 94 15.13 11.51 9.41
CA PRO A 94 14.04 12.02 10.23
C PRO A 94 12.67 11.81 9.57
N MET A 95 11.62 11.65 10.39
CA MET A 95 10.24 11.53 9.92
C MET A 95 9.80 12.71 9.05
N GLU A 96 10.20 13.92 9.41
CA GLU A 96 9.87 15.13 8.65
C GLU A 96 10.39 15.08 7.20
N GLU A 97 11.52 14.43 6.98
CA GLU A 97 12.07 14.25 5.65
C GLU A 97 11.31 13.18 4.87
N ILE A 98 10.94 12.08 5.50
CA ILE A 98 10.05 11.06 4.93
C ILE A 98 8.73 11.71 4.49
N LEU A 99 8.09 12.48 5.37
CA LEU A 99 6.83 13.17 5.09
C LEU A 99 6.99 14.15 3.92
N ARG A 100 8.11 14.86 3.84
CA ARG A 100 8.40 15.77 2.71
C ARG A 100 8.49 15.01 1.38
N TRP A 101 9.15 13.86 1.34
CA TRP A 101 9.26 13.05 0.12
C TRP A 101 7.95 12.37 -0.27
N LEU A 102 7.11 12.03 0.71
CA LEU A 102 5.77 11.51 0.45
C LEU A 102 4.87 12.48 -0.32
N HIS A 103 5.12 13.80 -0.29
CA HIS A 103 4.35 14.74 -1.11
C HIS A 103 4.49 14.48 -2.62
N ALA A 104 5.64 14.00 -3.08
CA ALA A 104 5.83 13.60 -4.48
C ALA A 104 5.02 12.33 -4.80
N VAL A 105 4.98 11.37 -3.86
CA VAL A 105 4.17 10.16 -3.97
C VAL A 105 2.68 10.50 -4.07
N TYR A 106 2.16 11.38 -3.21
CA TYR A 106 0.76 11.80 -3.24
C TYR A 106 0.37 12.44 -4.56
N ARG A 107 1.27 13.27 -5.13
CA ARG A 107 1.05 13.91 -6.43
C ARG A 107 1.02 12.87 -7.54
N GLU A 108 1.97 11.92 -7.55
CA GLU A 108 2.01 10.85 -8.53
C GLU A 108 0.74 9.99 -8.49
N VAL A 109 0.25 9.64 -7.29
CA VAL A 109 -1.03 8.91 -7.15
C VAL A 109 -2.17 9.70 -7.77
N LEU A 110 -2.29 11.00 -7.45
CA LEU A 110 -3.34 11.85 -7.99
C LEU A 110 -3.27 11.97 -9.50
N ASP A 111 -2.08 12.22 -10.04
CA ASP A 111 -1.87 12.48 -11.47
C ASP A 111 -2.06 11.19 -12.31
N SER A 112 -1.73 10.03 -11.74
CA SER A 112 -1.81 8.74 -12.44
C SER A 112 -3.14 8.01 -12.28
N SER A 113 -3.87 8.20 -11.17
CA SER A 113 -5.11 7.45 -10.87
C SER A 113 -6.32 8.32 -10.54
N GLY A 114 -6.12 9.60 -10.25
CA GLY A 114 -7.18 10.47 -9.74
C GLY A 114 -7.52 10.27 -8.26
N ILE A 115 -6.92 9.27 -7.58
CA ILE A 115 -7.08 9.06 -6.14
C ILE A 115 -6.36 10.18 -5.39
N THR A 116 -7.02 10.76 -4.38
CA THR A 116 -6.34 11.67 -3.46
C THR A 116 -5.78 10.92 -2.28
N VAL A 117 -4.50 11.15 -1.97
CA VAL A 117 -3.84 10.64 -0.76
C VAL A 117 -3.16 11.81 -0.07
N ALA A 118 -3.22 11.86 1.24
CA ALA A 118 -2.53 12.88 2.03
C ALA A 118 -2.19 12.34 3.43
N PHE A 119 -1.17 12.92 4.05
CA PHE A 119 -0.92 12.72 5.48
C PHE A 119 -2.12 13.25 6.27
N ASP A 120 -2.62 12.46 7.22
CA ASP A 120 -3.75 12.85 8.09
C ASP A 120 -3.22 13.24 9.48
N ARG A 121 -2.55 12.31 10.14
CA ARG A 121 -2.05 12.51 11.52
C ARG A 121 -0.95 11.52 11.89
N GLU A 122 -0.11 11.88 12.86
CA GLU A 122 0.74 10.92 13.56
C GLU A 122 -0.09 10.07 14.53
N ASP A 123 0.40 8.86 14.85
CA ASP A 123 -0.19 8.08 15.92
C ASP A 123 0.02 8.78 17.27
N ARG A 124 -0.97 8.68 18.16
CA ARG A 124 -0.91 9.27 19.49
C ARG A 124 0.15 8.59 20.37
N HIS A 125 0.41 7.31 20.15
CA HIS A 125 1.40 6.53 20.85
C HIS A 125 2.71 6.55 20.08
N LYS A 126 3.64 7.41 20.52
CA LYS A 126 4.98 7.47 19.92
C LYS A 126 5.80 6.27 20.37
N HIS A 127 6.19 5.45 19.41
CA HIS A 127 7.14 4.36 19.64
C HIS A 127 8.57 4.83 19.37
N VAL A 128 9.51 4.43 20.21
CA VAL A 128 10.94 4.81 20.07
C VAL A 128 11.56 4.18 18.82
N ASN A 129 11.00 3.06 18.38
CA ASN A 129 11.54 2.23 17.31
C ASN A 129 10.72 2.27 16.01
N SER A 130 9.68 3.11 15.93
CA SER A 130 8.89 3.25 14.70
C SER A 130 8.30 4.65 14.53
N TYR A 131 8.11 5.03 13.26
CA TYR A 131 7.30 6.16 12.86
C TYR A 131 5.93 5.63 12.43
N THR A 132 4.89 5.97 13.19
CA THR A 132 3.53 5.53 12.92
C THR A 132 2.65 6.72 12.59
N PHE A 133 2.00 6.70 11.43
CA PHE A 133 1.11 7.76 10.98
C PHE A 133 -0.02 7.20 10.12
N TYR A 134 -1.00 8.04 9.83
CA TYR A 134 -2.16 7.70 9.03
C TYR A 134 -2.19 8.53 7.76
N LEU A 135 -2.49 7.86 6.65
CA LEU A 135 -2.79 8.47 5.37
C LEU A 135 -4.30 8.49 5.18
N ARG A 136 -4.85 9.65 4.83
CA ARG A 136 -6.22 9.75 4.37
C ARG A 136 -6.25 9.62 2.85
N TYR A 137 -7.17 8.80 2.36
CA TYR A 137 -7.39 8.66 0.92
C TYR A 137 -8.86 8.86 0.56
N THR A 138 -9.11 9.28 -0.69
CA THR A 138 -10.42 9.29 -1.33
C THR A 138 -10.27 8.66 -2.71
N GLY A 139 -10.92 7.54 -2.89
CA GLY A 139 -10.88 6.71 -4.08
C GLY A 139 -12.24 6.64 -4.79
N PRO A 140 -12.63 5.48 -5.32
CA PRO A 140 -13.88 5.27 -6.04
C PRO A 140 -15.15 5.46 -5.21
N LEU A 141 -15.10 5.23 -3.89
CA LEU A 141 -16.26 5.42 -3.01
C LEU A 141 -16.39 6.88 -2.57
N PRO A 142 -17.60 7.35 -2.29
CA PRO A 142 -17.84 8.76 -1.96
C PRO A 142 -17.28 9.19 -0.59
N THR A 143 -17.03 8.23 0.31
CA THR A 143 -16.50 8.49 1.64
C THR A 143 -15.04 8.10 1.69
N GLY A 144 -14.15 9.07 1.92
CA GLY A 144 -12.73 8.78 2.15
C GLY A 144 -12.51 7.94 3.41
N SER A 145 -11.40 7.24 3.46
CA SER A 145 -10.97 6.43 4.60
C SER A 145 -9.50 6.70 4.92
N ASP A 146 -8.97 6.04 5.94
CA ASP A 146 -7.57 6.14 6.31
C ASP A 146 -6.89 4.77 6.31
N ALA A 147 -5.57 4.78 6.12
CA ALA A 147 -4.70 3.63 6.23
C ALA A 147 -3.53 3.96 7.15
N LYS A 148 -3.18 3.02 8.01
CA LYS A 148 -2.03 3.13 8.89
C LYS A 148 -0.76 2.81 8.12
N VAL A 149 0.30 3.60 8.37
CA VAL A 149 1.66 3.33 7.91
C VAL A 149 2.54 3.21 9.15
N ASP A 150 3.28 2.12 9.22
CA ASP A 150 4.25 1.87 10.28
C ASP A 150 5.64 1.67 9.66
N ILE A 151 6.62 2.50 10.05
CA ILE A 151 7.99 2.43 9.56
C ILE A 151 8.90 2.14 10.73
N THR A 152 9.38 0.91 10.85
CA THR A 152 10.35 0.51 11.87
C THR A 152 11.70 1.14 11.57
N VAL A 153 12.31 1.84 12.56
CA VAL A 153 13.53 2.66 12.36
C VAL A 153 14.81 2.03 12.90
N ARG A 154 14.71 0.92 13.61
CA ARG A 154 15.86 0.28 14.27
C ARG A 154 15.84 -1.24 14.15
N GLU A 155 15.45 -1.70 12.98
CA GLU A 155 15.39 -3.13 12.69
C GLU A 155 16.56 -3.52 11.79
N GLN A 156 17.19 -4.64 12.09
CA GLN A 156 18.22 -5.20 11.24
C GLN A 156 17.59 -6.26 10.34
N VAL A 157 17.59 -6.00 9.04
CA VAL A 157 17.20 -6.98 8.03
C VAL A 157 18.31 -8.01 7.90
N VAL A 158 18.00 -9.29 8.10
CA VAL A 158 18.97 -10.39 8.11
C VAL A 158 19.14 -10.99 6.72
N PHE A 159 18.04 -11.27 6.03
CA PHE A 159 18.08 -11.80 4.67
C PHE A 159 18.07 -10.66 3.65
N PRO A 160 18.70 -10.84 2.47
CA PRO A 160 18.68 -9.83 1.42
C PRO A 160 17.26 -9.46 1.02
N LEU A 161 16.99 -8.16 0.84
CA LEU A 161 15.74 -7.70 0.26
C LEU A 161 15.59 -8.22 -1.17
N ALA A 162 14.37 -8.59 -1.54
CA ALA A 162 13.99 -8.91 -2.90
C ALA A 162 13.45 -7.66 -3.61
N GLU A 163 13.70 -7.54 -4.91
CA GLU A 163 13.00 -6.57 -5.75
C GLU A 163 11.89 -7.30 -6.50
N ARG A 164 10.61 -6.95 -6.21
CA ARG A 164 9.46 -7.67 -6.72
C ARG A 164 8.42 -6.74 -7.34
N PRO A 165 7.67 -7.22 -8.34
CA PRO A 165 6.56 -6.46 -8.90
C PRO A 165 5.43 -6.30 -7.87
N ILE A 166 4.78 -5.13 -7.91
CA ILE A 166 3.55 -4.90 -7.19
C ILE A 166 2.43 -5.56 -7.99
N LEU A 167 1.79 -6.56 -7.41
CA LEU A 167 0.71 -7.31 -8.03
C LEU A 167 -0.58 -6.48 -8.04
N ARG A 168 -1.28 -6.48 -9.17
CA ARG A 168 -2.60 -5.85 -9.32
C ARG A 168 -3.63 -6.47 -8.37
N GLY A 169 -3.59 -7.79 -8.22
CA GLY A 169 -4.46 -8.58 -7.36
C GLY A 169 -5.76 -8.99 -8.04
N TYR A 170 -6.46 -8.09 -8.70
CA TYR A 170 -7.76 -8.35 -9.33
C TYR A 170 -7.85 -7.76 -10.73
N ASP A 171 -8.55 -8.45 -11.63
CA ASP A 171 -8.76 -8.02 -13.01
C ASP A 171 -9.56 -6.71 -13.11
N GLU A 172 -10.40 -6.42 -12.13
CA GLU A 172 -11.18 -5.19 -12.05
C GLU A 172 -10.31 -3.93 -11.82
N PHE A 173 -9.08 -4.10 -11.36
CA PHE A 173 -8.11 -3.02 -11.11
C PHE A 173 -7.20 -2.81 -12.33
N VAL A 174 -7.80 -2.76 -13.52
CA VAL A 174 -7.11 -2.73 -14.83
C VAL A 174 -6.09 -1.61 -15.01
N ASP A 175 -6.27 -0.52 -14.29
CA ASP A 175 -5.47 0.70 -14.32
C ASP A 175 -4.25 0.64 -13.39
N VAL A 176 -4.20 -0.29 -12.42
CA VAL A 176 -3.03 -0.47 -11.56
C VAL A 176 -1.86 -1.04 -12.38
N PRO A 177 -0.69 -0.36 -12.42
CA PRO A 177 0.44 -0.78 -13.23
C PRO A 177 1.12 -2.03 -12.65
N GLU A 178 1.35 -3.05 -13.50
CA GLU A 178 1.96 -4.35 -13.09
C GLU A 178 3.48 -4.39 -13.17
N ASN A 179 4.11 -3.38 -13.74
CA ASN A 179 5.56 -3.34 -13.97
C ASN A 179 6.34 -2.49 -12.95
N ARG A 180 5.73 -2.16 -11.84
CA ARG A 180 6.34 -1.36 -10.76
C ARG A 180 7.03 -2.28 -9.76
N LEU A 181 8.34 -2.09 -9.57
CA LEU A 181 9.15 -2.91 -8.68
C LEU A 181 9.40 -2.17 -7.36
N ILE A 182 9.23 -2.88 -6.24
CA ILE A 182 9.49 -2.36 -4.88
C ILE A 182 10.46 -3.28 -4.15
N GLN A 183 11.27 -2.72 -3.24
CA GLN A 183 12.07 -3.51 -2.32
C GLN A 183 11.18 -4.10 -1.24
N VAL A 184 11.24 -5.41 -1.06
CA VAL A 184 10.40 -6.17 -0.15
C VAL A 184 11.22 -7.21 0.61
N TYR A 185 10.84 -7.51 1.83
CA TYR A 185 11.39 -8.59 2.60
C TYR A 185 11.25 -9.93 1.86
N SER A 186 12.28 -10.77 1.94
CA SER A 186 12.17 -12.15 1.45
C SER A 186 11.11 -12.93 2.25
N LEU A 187 10.60 -14.02 1.69
CA LEU A 187 9.64 -14.87 2.40
C LEU A 187 10.25 -15.44 3.69
N GLU A 188 11.55 -15.72 3.69
CA GLU A 188 12.29 -16.22 4.86
C GLU A 188 12.32 -15.18 5.97
N GLU A 189 12.54 -13.90 5.64
CA GLU A 189 12.53 -12.81 6.64
C GLU A 189 11.12 -12.62 7.20
N ILE A 190 10.09 -12.59 6.35
CA ILE A 190 8.69 -12.47 6.78
C ILE A 190 8.29 -13.65 7.66
N ALA A 191 8.64 -14.89 7.28
CA ALA A 191 8.35 -16.08 8.07
C ALA A 191 9.05 -16.06 9.43
N ALA A 192 10.31 -15.61 9.47
CA ALA A 192 11.04 -15.44 10.73
C ALA A 192 10.37 -14.42 11.66
N GLU A 193 9.99 -13.23 11.13
CA GLU A 193 9.26 -12.21 11.91
C GLU A 193 7.92 -12.75 12.45
N LYS A 194 7.14 -13.42 11.59
CA LYS A 194 5.86 -14.01 11.97
C LYS A 194 6.02 -15.10 13.04
N THR A 195 7.04 -15.94 12.89
CA THR A 195 7.36 -16.98 13.88
C THR A 195 7.71 -16.35 15.23
N ILE A 196 8.56 -15.34 15.25
CA ILE A 196 8.92 -14.61 16.49
C ILE A 196 7.67 -13.98 17.12
N ALA A 197 6.80 -13.35 16.29
CA ALA A 197 5.57 -12.71 16.76
C ALA A 197 4.60 -13.71 17.42
N LEU A 198 4.54 -14.97 16.98
CA LEU A 198 3.72 -16.02 17.61
C LEU A 198 4.20 -16.40 19.02
N PHE A 199 5.50 -16.26 19.30
CA PHE A 199 6.05 -16.49 20.65
C PHE A 199 5.91 -15.29 21.56
N ASP A 200 5.58 -14.12 21.02
CA ASP A 200 5.31 -12.93 21.84
C ASP A 200 3.90 -12.99 22.43
N ARG A 201 3.84 -13.38 23.72
CA ARG A 201 2.57 -13.50 24.47
C ARG A 201 1.77 -12.20 24.56
N ALA A 202 2.42 -11.05 24.39
CA ALA A 202 1.75 -9.74 24.43
C ALA A 202 1.02 -9.43 23.12
N ARG A 203 1.43 -10.02 22.00
CA ARG A 203 0.89 -9.73 20.66
C ARG A 203 -0.37 -10.55 20.34
N ASN A 204 -0.34 -11.86 20.53
CA ASN A 204 -1.44 -12.83 20.35
C ASN A 204 -2.37 -12.55 19.14
N GLU A 205 -1.78 -12.35 17.95
CA GLU A 205 -2.50 -12.05 16.71
C GLU A 205 -2.69 -13.31 15.87
N PRO A 206 -3.91 -13.88 15.76
CA PRO A 206 -4.16 -15.12 14.99
C PRO A 206 -3.73 -15.03 13.51
N ARG A 207 -3.72 -13.81 12.95
CA ARG A 207 -3.29 -13.56 11.57
C ARG A 207 -1.81 -13.88 11.32
N ASP A 208 -0.94 -13.81 12.35
CA ASP A 208 0.46 -14.17 12.22
C ASP A 208 0.65 -15.67 11.97
N LEU A 209 -0.25 -16.52 12.51
CA LEU A 209 -0.27 -17.96 12.21
C LEU A 209 -0.80 -18.25 10.79
N TYR A 210 -1.77 -17.46 10.33
CA TYR A 210 -2.33 -17.60 8.98
C TYR A 210 -1.28 -17.27 7.90
N ASP A 211 -0.43 -16.30 8.15
CA ASP A 211 0.58 -15.82 7.22
C ASP A 211 1.82 -16.77 7.10
N LEU A 212 1.90 -17.84 7.92
CA LEU A 212 2.93 -18.90 7.87
C LEU A 212 2.49 -20.11 7.05
#